data_a71f7b51e618c862987ad4dccdcdf30f
#
_entry.id   a71f7b51e618c862987ad4dccdcdf30f
#
_cell.length_a   1.000
_cell.length_b   1.000
_cell.length_c   1.000
_cell.angle_alpha   90.00
_cell.angle_beta   90.00
_cell.angle_gamma   90.00
#
_symmetry.space_group_name_H-M   'P 1'
#
loop_
_entity.id
_entity.type
_entity.pdbx_description
1 polymer ?
#
loop_
_entity_poly.entity_id
_entity_poly.type
_entity_poly.pdbx_seq_one_letter_code
_entity_poly.pdbx_strand_id
1 'polypeptide(L)'
;MYDMIFPVFAGVSALLAAYYVFLIAATRPVRENGSGPEEQAEGISVITVGRTAIDNLRSLIPSVIAQKYPRFELIVVDDRSFDNTAVFLKSIQRNYPSVLKVVTIPEDTTYPWPGKKFAVTMGVKAAQYERIVLLDTSALPLSENWLSNVASAFDRKGTDMVLGYNFYKKGQRAVSSFFAASSFLFSSDAMAWARIGLPFKGEGSNFGFTRTMFFSGSGYMNNMRIPAGEADFLLGDYSDGTNVSVMASRQGFVQCGSVDTIRQWLDKAISDYASFRCYKFPVMLRALAMPLLKVLFIVLAIACGVIYCSWWPFWVVTAVPMALSFAAGFVCSARFRATRWMASGILADMVLLPVNAAVWLSAMFAIPGKWK
;
A
#
# COMPACT_ATOMS: atom_id res chain seq x y z
N MET A 1 34.97 -9.78 25.84
CA MET A 1 34.01 -8.85 25.15
C MET A 1 33.87 -9.19 23.68
N TYR A 2 34.98 -9.50 22.97
CA TYR A 2 34.95 -9.88 21.56
C TYR A 2 34.20 -11.21 21.31
N ASP A 3 34.28 -12.17 22.20
CA ASP A 3 33.64 -13.50 22.09
C ASP A 3 32.11 -13.45 22.11
N MET A 4 31.51 -12.36 22.58
CA MET A 4 30.05 -12.18 22.61
C MET A 4 29.45 -11.56 21.37
N ILE A 5 30.26 -10.85 20.55
CA ILE A 5 29.74 -10.13 19.38
C ILE A 5 29.31 -11.11 18.28
N PHE A 6 30.09 -12.16 18.02
CA PHE A 6 29.75 -13.12 16.98
C PHE A 6 28.48 -13.93 17.26
N PRO A 7 28.23 -14.47 18.48
CA PRO A 7 26.96 -15.10 18.81
C PRO A 7 25.74 -14.17 18.63
N VAL A 8 25.87 -12.89 18.99
CA VAL A 8 24.81 -11.89 18.79
C VAL A 8 24.58 -11.68 17.29
N PHE A 9 25.66 -11.53 16.51
CA PHE A 9 25.56 -11.42 15.04
C PHE A 9 24.89 -12.65 14.42
N ALA A 10 25.26 -13.86 14.85
CA ALA A 10 24.66 -15.09 14.36
C ALA A 10 23.17 -15.18 14.71
N GLY A 11 22.78 -14.75 15.91
CA GLY A 11 21.38 -14.66 16.34
C GLY A 11 20.56 -13.70 15.46
N VAL A 12 21.10 -12.51 15.20
CA VAL A 12 20.45 -11.51 14.31
C VAL A 12 20.34 -12.03 12.88
N SER A 13 21.39 -12.70 12.37
CA SER A 13 21.41 -13.33 11.05
C SER A 13 20.35 -14.44 10.95
N ALA A 14 20.20 -15.26 11.96
CA ALA A 14 19.20 -16.32 12.03
C ALA A 14 17.77 -15.74 12.05
N LEU A 15 17.53 -14.67 12.81
CA LEU A 15 16.24 -13.96 12.84
C LEU A 15 15.90 -13.36 11.48
N LEU A 16 16.89 -12.75 10.82
CA LEU A 16 16.70 -12.18 9.49
C LEU A 16 16.43 -13.27 8.45
N ALA A 17 17.12 -14.39 8.53
CA ALA A 17 16.87 -15.56 7.68
C ALA A 17 15.46 -16.12 7.87
N ALA A 18 15.05 -16.32 9.13
CA ALA A 18 13.70 -16.77 9.48
C ALA A 18 12.62 -15.80 8.95
N TYR A 19 12.88 -14.50 9.02
CA TYR A 19 11.98 -13.49 8.49
C TYR A 19 11.79 -13.61 6.96
N TYR A 20 12.85 -13.82 6.17
CA TYR A 20 12.72 -14.03 4.73
C TYR A 20 11.99 -15.35 4.39
N VAL A 21 12.20 -16.40 5.18
CA VAL A 21 11.41 -17.64 5.05
C VAL A 21 9.93 -17.37 5.34
N PHE A 22 9.63 -16.61 6.39
CA PHE A 22 8.26 -16.16 6.67
C PHE A 22 7.66 -15.37 5.50
N LEU A 23 8.38 -14.40 4.94
CA LEU A 23 7.92 -13.61 3.81
C LEU A 23 7.59 -14.49 2.59
N ILE A 24 8.46 -15.46 2.27
CA ILE A 24 8.23 -16.44 1.22
C ILE A 24 6.97 -17.28 1.51
N ALA A 25 6.78 -17.73 2.73
CA ALA A 25 5.63 -18.54 3.11
C ALA A 25 4.33 -17.74 3.06
N ALA A 26 4.34 -16.54 3.63
CA ALA A 26 3.16 -15.68 3.74
C ALA A 26 2.70 -15.07 2.40
N THR A 27 3.57 -14.94 1.40
CA THR A 27 3.21 -14.41 0.08
C THR A 27 2.67 -15.47 -0.90
N ARG A 28 2.37 -16.70 -0.45
CA ARG A 28 1.79 -17.74 -1.32
C ARG A 28 0.46 -17.26 -1.91
N PRO A 29 0.21 -17.51 -3.23
CA PRO A 29 -1.09 -17.18 -3.81
C PRO A 29 -2.20 -17.95 -3.09
N VAL A 30 -3.31 -17.29 -2.86
CA VAL A 30 -4.53 -17.93 -2.37
C VAL A 30 -5.31 -18.41 -3.60
N ARG A 31 -5.82 -19.63 -3.57
CA ARG A 31 -6.78 -20.09 -4.59
C ARG A 31 -8.00 -19.17 -4.53
N GLU A 32 -8.31 -18.56 -5.65
CA GLU A 32 -9.54 -17.83 -5.83
C GLU A 32 -10.67 -18.87 -5.97
N ASN A 33 -11.55 -18.88 -4.99
CA ASN A 33 -12.87 -19.46 -5.23
C ASN A 33 -13.57 -18.42 -6.10
N GLY A 34 -13.97 -18.81 -7.30
CA GLY A 34 -14.72 -17.93 -8.20
C GLY A 34 -15.87 -17.28 -7.42
N SER A 35 -16.14 -16.02 -7.71
CA SER A 35 -17.34 -15.33 -7.20
C SER A 35 -18.54 -16.23 -7.42
N GLY A 36 -19.41 -16.30 -6.41
CA GLY A 36 -20.68 -17.03 -6.51
C GLY A 36 -21.53 -16.59 -7.71
N PRO A 37 -22.71 -17.17 -7.92
CA PRO A 37 -23.56 -16.86 -9.06
C PRO A 37 -23.72 -15.34 -9.20
N GLU A 38 -23.60 -14.82 -10.44
CA GLU A 38 -23.69 -13.38 -10.76
C GLU A 38 -24.95 -12.70 -10.20
N GLU A 39 -26.04 -13.43 -10.07
CA GLU A 39 -27.33 -12.95 -9.56
C GLU A 39 -27.30 -12.56 -8.07
N GLN A 40 -26.36 -13.09 -7.29
CA GLN A 40 -26.24 -12.80 -5.85
C GLN A 40 -25.06 -11.87 -5.50
N ALA A 41 -24.41 -11.28 -6.52
CA ALA A 41 -23.27 -10.42 -6.29
C ALA A 41 -23.67 -9.16 -5.50
N GLU A 42 -23.02 -8.93 -4.35
CA GLU A 42 -23.19 -7.70 -3.59
C GLU A 42 -22.57 -6.51 -4.32
N GLY A 43 -23.22 -5.34 -4.25
CA GLY A 43 -22.73 -4.15 -4.93
C GLY A 43 -21.46 -3.58 -4.32
N ILE A 44 -20.62 -2.96 -5.15
CA ILE A 44 -19.37 -2.31 -4.75
C ILE A 44 -19.38 -0.84 -5.16
N SER A 45 -19.06 0.05 -4.22
CA SER A 45 -18.83 1.47 -4.49
C SER A 45 -17.33 1.74 -4.60
N VAL A 46 -16.86 2.08 -5.79
CA VAL A 46 -15.48 2.51 -6.04
C VAL A 46 -15.41 4.01 -5.79
N ILE A 47 -14.56 4.45 -4.87
CA ILE A 47 -14.38 5.88 -4.56
C ILE A 47 -13.00 6.32 -5.01
N THR A 48 -12.95 7.35 -5.84
CA THR A 48 -11.73 8.06 -6.20
C THR A 48 -11.85 9.53 -5.85
N VAL A 49 -10.78 10.11 -5.31
CA VAL A 49 -10.72 11.53 -4.96
C VAL A 49 -9.66 12.20 -5.81
N GLY A 50 -10.06 13.20 -6.57
CA GLY A 50 -9.17 13.98 -7.43
C GLY A 50 -9.21 15.46 -7.10
N ARG A 51 -8.07 16.12 -7.26
CA ARG A 51 -7.95 17.56 -7.26
C ARG A 51 -7.10 17.94 -8.47
N THR A 52 -7.67 18.68 -9.41
CA THR A 52 -6.96 19.05 -10.65
C THR A 52 -6.35 17.82 -11.34
N ALA A 53 -7.16 16.75 -11.49
CA ALA A 53 -6.68 15.43 -11.88
C ALA A 53 -7.25 14.94 -13.24
N ILE A 54 -7.63 15.85 -14.14
CA ILE A 54 -8.31 15.54 -15.39
C ILE A 54 -7.59 14.48 -16.22
N ASP A 55 -6.26 14.53 -16.34
CA ASP A 55 -5.50 13.60 -17.18
C ASP A 55 -5.51 12.18 -16.60
N ASN A 56 -5.43 12.05 -15.29
CA ASN A 56 -5.54 10.77 -14.61
C ASN A 56 -6.95 10.20 -14.74
N LEU A 57 -7.97 11.02 -14.54
CA LEU A 57 -9.39 10.62 -14.62
C LEU A 57 -9.77 10.17 -16.03
N ARG A 58 -9.20 10.75 -17.08
CA ARG A 58 -9.37 10.29 -18.48
C ARG A 58 -8.98 8.83 -18.68
N SER A 59 -8.00 8.34 -17.95
CA SER A 59 -7.54 6.95 -18.01
C SER A 59 -8.27 6.06 -17.02
N LEU A 60 -8.54 6.57 -15.81
CA LEU A 60 -9.15 5.82 -14.72
C LEU A 60 -10.61 5.47 -15.01
N ILE A 61 -11.43 6.46 -15.39
CA ILE A 61 -12.87 6.24 -15.55
C ILE A 61 -13.17 5.12 -16.55
N PRO A 62 -12.61 5.08 -17.76
CA PRO A 62 -12.84 3.97 -18.69
C PRO A 62 -12.37 2.63 -18.14
N SER A 63 -11.24 2.58 -17.39
CA SER A 63 -10.71 1.34 -16.84
C SER A 63 -11.59 0.73 -15.74
N VAL A 64 -12.30 1.57 -14.98
CA VAL A 64 -13.27 1.11 -13.98
C VAL A 64 -14.59 0.74 -14.64
N ILE A 65 -15.07 1.51 -15.64
CA ILE A 65 -16.31 1.19 -16.36
C ILE A 65 -16.20 -0.16 -17.10
N ALA A 66 -15.00 -0.50 -17.60
CA ALA A 66 -14.74 -1.77 -18.28
C ALA A 66 -14.68 -3.01 -17.36
N GLN A 67 -14.90 -2.84 -16.06
CA GLN A 67 -14.85 -3.97 -15.12
C GLN A 67 -16.00 -4.96 -15.35
N LYS A 68 -15.66 -6.25 -15.39
CA LYS A 68 -16.61 -7.35 -15.50
C LYS A 68 -17.17 -7.70 -14.12
N TYR A 69 -18.05 -6.85 -13.61
CA TYR A 69 -18.76 -7.06 -12.36
C TYR A 69 -20.19 -6.50 -12.46
N PRO A 70 -21.22 -7.24 -12.00
CA PRO A 70 -22.59 -6.91 -12.35
C PRO A 70 -23.17 -5.69 -11.60
N ARG A 71 -22.69 -5.41 -10.39
CA ARG A 71 -23.28 -4.38 -9.51
C ARG A 71 -22.21 -3.50 -8.89
N PHE A 72 -21.90 -2.38 -9.53
CA PHE A 72 -20.97 -1.40 -8.99
C PHE A 72 -21.35 0.03 -9.39
N GLU A 73 -20.78 0.97 -8.67
CA GLU A 73 -20.77 2.39 -9.01
C GLU A 73 -19.37 2.94 -8.87
N LEU A 74 -19.05 3.96 -9.65
CA LEU A 74 -17.84 4.77 -9.52
C LEU A 74 -18.23 6.15 -9.00
N ILE A 75 -17.73 6.50 -7.82
CA ILE A 75 -17.91 7.81 -7.21
C ILE A 75 -16.62 8.61 -7.37
N VAL A 76 -16.66 9.64 -8.18
CA VAL A 76 -15.55 10.57 -8.34
C VAL A 76 -15.82 11.79 -7.47
N VAL A 77 -14.98 12.00 -6.46
CA VAL A 77 -15.05 13.19 -5.62
C VAL A 77 -14.06 14.22 -6.17
N ASP A 78 -14.60 15.30 -6.70
CA ASP A 78 -13.85 16.47 -7.17
C ASP A 78 -13.60 17.40 -5.98
N ASP A 79 -12.37 17.36 -5.45
CA ASP A 79 -12.00 18.13 -4.26
C ASP A 79 -11.41 19.49 -4.64
N ARG A 80 -12.29 20.45 -4.82
CA ARG A 80 -11.87 21.86 -5.05
C ARG A 80 -10.92 22.02 -6.22
N SER A 81 -11.20 21.36 -7.36
CA SER A 81 -10.43 21.57 -8.58
C SER A 81 -10.64 22.97 -9.14
N PHE A 82 -9.56 23.57 -9.61
CA PHE A 82 -9.53 24.90 -10.21
C PHE A 82 -9.31 24.87 -11.73
N ASP A 83 -9.28 23.67 -12.31
CA ASP A 83 -9.17 23.42 -13.75
C ASP A 83 -10.51 22.95 -14.35
N ASN A 84 -10.48 22.46 -15.57
CA ASN A 84 -11.66 21.94 -16.27
C ASN A 84 -12.13 20.55 -15.76
N THR A 85 -11.64 20.03 -14.64
CA THR A 85 -12.03 18.71 -14.10
C THR A 85 -13.54 18.62 -13.88
N ALA A 86 -14.16 19.61 -13.26
CA ALA A 86 -15.60 19.60 -12.99
C ALA A 86 -16.44 19.55 -14.28
N VAL A 87 -16.04 20.30 -15.31
CA VAL A 87 -16.72 20.31 -16.62
C VAL A 87 -16.57 18.96 -17.31
N PHE A 88 -15.36 18.41 -17.30
CA PHE A 88 -15.07 17.08 -17.84
C PHE A 88 -15.93 16.00 -17.15
N LEU A 89 -15.97 15.98 -15.82
CA LEU A 89 -16.73 15.00 -15.05
C LEU A 89 -18.23 15.08 -15.36
N LYS A 90 -18.81 16.28 -15.44
CA LYS A 90 -20.22 16.47 -15.85
C LYS A 90 -20.49 15.95 -17.26
N SER A 91 -19.56 16.12 -18.18
CA SER A 91 -19.72 15.61 -19.55
C SER A 91 -19.71 14.08 -19.60
N ILE A 92 -18.79 13.43 -18.89
CA ILE A 92 -18.70 11.95 -18.83
C ILE A 92 -19.87 11.35 -18.06
N GLN A 93 -20.33 11.96 -16.96
CA GLN A 93 -21.47 11.48 -16.19
C GLN A 93 -22.73 11.34 -17.03
N ARG A 94 -22.95 12.23 -18.02
CA ARG A 94 -24.09 12.13 -18.93
C ARG A 94 -24.06 10.86 -19.78
N ASN A 95 -22.87 10.33 -20.08
CA ASN A 95 -22.70 9.09 -20.86
C ASN A 95 -22.89 7.83 -20.00
N TYR A 96 -22.67 7.92 -18.69
CA TYR A 96 -22.72 6.79 -17.76
C TYR A 96 -23.52 7.11 -16.49
N PRO A 97 -24.79 7.54 -16.61
CA PRO A 97 -25.57 8.07 -15.48
C PRO A 97 -25.91 7.01 -14.42
N SER A 98 -25.92 5.74 -14.78
CA SER A 98 -26.21 4.62 -13.87
C SER A 98 -24.99 4.12 -13.10
N VAL A 99 -23.78 4.41 -13.57
CA VAL A 99 -22.54 3.88 -12.99
C VAL A 99 -21.67 4.97 -12.39
N LEU A 100 -21.60 6.15 -13.03
CA LEU A 100 -20.74 7.25 -12.62
C LEU A 100 -21.51 8.28 -11.78
N LYS A 101 -21.08 8.47 -10.54
CA LYS A 101 -21.57 9.53 -9.66
C LYS A 101 -20.47 10.55 -9.39
N VAL A 102 -20.76 11.82 -9.53
CA VAL A 102 -19.83 12.91 -9.25
C VAL A 102 -20.26 13.64 -7.99
N VAL A 103 -19.34 13.79 -7.04
CA VAL A 103 -19.49 14.58 -5.84
C VAL A 103 -18.54 15.76 -5.92
N THR A 104 -19.04 16.96 -6.06
CA THR A 104 -18.21 18.18 -6.16
C THR A 104 -18.15 18.87 -4.81
N ILE A 105 -16.93 19.10 -4.33
CA ILE A 105 -16.65 20.00 -3.21
C ILE A 105 -16.26 21.34 -3.82
N PRO A 106 -17.02 22.41 -3.59
CA PRO A 106 -16.74 23.72 -4.19
C PRO A 106 -15.36 24.25 -3.81
N GLU A 107 -14.76 25.03 -4.72
CA GLU A 107 -13.43 25.60 -4.56
C GLU A 107 -13.32 26.54 -3.34
N ASP A 108 -14.38 27.28 -3.08
CA ASP A 108 -14.51 28.20 -1.95
C ASP A 108 -14.77 27.51 -0.59
N THR A 109 -14.97 26.19 -0.61
CA THR A 109 -15.16 25.41 0.62
C THR A 109 -13.89 25.43 1.46
N THR A 110 -13.99 26.04 2.63
CA THR A 110 -12.93 26.06 3.63
C THR A 110 -13.19 25.02 4.71
N TYR A 111 -12.22 24.16 4.93
CA TYR A 111 -12.20 23.29 6.10
C TYR A 111 -10.75 23.17 6.63
N PRO A 112 -10.58 23.04 7.97
CA PRO A 112 -9.26 23.18 8.59
C PRO A 112 -8.37 21.95 8.43
N TRP A 113 -8.87 20.85 7.81
CA TRP A 113 -8.17 19.58 7.76
C TRP A 113 -7.36 19.44 6.46
N PRO A 114 -6.07 19.10 6.58
CA PRO A 114 -5.24 18.80 5.40
C PRO A 114 -5.58 17.42 4.82
N GLY A 115 -5.21 17.21 3.54
CA GLY A 115 -5.34 15.92 2.88
C GLY A 115 -6.74 15.58 2.38
N LYS A 116 -6.92 14.36 1.93
CA LYS A 116 -8.11 13.90 1.21
C LYS A 116 -9.19 13.21 2.06
N LYS A 117 -8.97 13.04 3.38
CA LYS A 117 -9.90 12.29 4.25
C LYS A 117 -11.32 12.87 4.29
N PHE A 118 -11.44 14.19 4.24
CA PHE A 118 -12.76 14.83 4.16
C PHE A 118 -13.44 14.46 2.85
N ALA A 119 -12.75 14.56 1.73
CA ALA A 119 -13.29 14.20 0.42
C ALA A 119 -13.64 12.70 0.33
N VAL A 120 -12.80 11.81 0.88
CA VAL A 120 -13.12 10.38 1.02
C VAL A 120 -14.40 10.20 1.83
N THR A 121 -14.55 10.89 2.97
CA THR A 121 -15.77 10.82 3.80
C THR A 121 -17.02 11.26 3.02
N MET A 122 -16.90 12.28 2.17
CA MET A 122 -18.01 12.70 1.30
C MET A 122 -18.34 11.63 0.26
N GLY A 123 -17.33 10.94 -0.30
CA GLY A 123 -17.53 9.80 -1.18
C GLY A 123 -18.23 8.64 -0.47
N VAL A 124 -17.81 8.30 0.75
CA VAL A 124 -18.46 7.24 1.58
C VAL A 124 -19.90 7.57 1.91
N LYS A 125 -20.22 8.83 2.22
CA LYS A 125 -21.61 9.27 2.43
C LYS A 125 -22.46 9.15 1.16
N ALA A 126 -21.88 9.37 0.00
CA ALA A 126 -22.55 9.27 -1.27
C ALA A 126 -22.70 7.82 -1.77
N ALA A 127 -21.96 6.87 -1.20
CA ALA A 127 -21.97 5.46 -1.59
C ALA A 127 -23.31 4.80 -1.25
N GLN A 128 -23.84 4.03 -2.22
CA GLN A 128 -25.06 3.25 -2.05
C GLN A 128 -24.82 1.82 -1.57
N TYR A 129 -23.63 1.28 -1.83
CA TYR A 129 -23.29 -0.09 -1.48
C TYR A 129 -22.51 -0.18 -0.16
N GLU A 130 -22.61 -1.36 0.47
CA GLU A 130 -21.93 -1.66 1.72
C GLU A 130 -20.43 -1.83 1.53
N ARG A 131 -20.02 -2.46 0.43
CA ARG A 131 -18.61 -2.69 0.11
C ARG A 131 -18.05 -1.47 -0.61
N ILE A 132 -17.06 -0.85 -0.01
CA ILE A 132 -16.38 0.34 -0.55
C ILE A 132 -14.95 -0.04 -0.89
N VAL A 133 -14.43 0.47 -2.02
CA VAL A 133 -13.02 0.38 -2.35
C VAL A 133 -12.47 1.74 -2.76
N LEU A 134 -11.38 2.14 -2.13
CA LEU A 134 -10.64 3.34 -2.52
C LEU A 134 -9.70 2.99 -3.67
N LEU A 135 -9.71 3.84 -4.69
CA LEU A 135 -8.83 3.78 -5.83
C LEU A 135 -8.27 5.19 -6.09
N ASP A 136 -6.96 5.35 -6.05
CA ASP A 136 -6.33 6.64 -6.33
C ASP A 136 -6.48 7.02 -7.81
N THR A 137 -6.58 8.33 -8.11
CA THR A 137 -6.72 8.79 -9.51
C THR A 137 -5.59 8.34 -10.42
N SER A 138 -4.40 8.13 -9.88
CA SER A 138 -3.21 7.65 -10.61
C SER A 138 -3.10 6.12 -10.70
N ALA A 139 -4.04 5.39 -10.12
CA ALA A 139 -4.02 3.94 -10.03
C ALA A 139 -5.00 3.30 -11.03
N LEU A 140 -4.52 2.39 -11.85
CA LEU A 140 -5.32 1.70 -12.85
C LEU A 140 -5.40 0.21 -12.51
N PRO A 141 -6.61 -0.40 -12.48
CA PRO A 141 -6.77 -1.84 -12.38
C PRO A 141 -6.00 -2.57 -13.48
N LEU A 142 -5.27 -3.63 -13.13
CA LEU A 142 -4.51 -4.43 -14.11
C LEU A 142 -5.37 -5.45 -14.87
N SER A 143 -6.60 -5.66 -14.45
CA SER A 143 -7.51 -6.64 -15.01
C SER A 143 -8.94 -6.11 -15.02
N GLU A 144 -9.73 -6.55 -16.01
CA GLU A 144 -11.18 -6.32 -16.05
C GLU A 144 -11.92 -7.12 -14.95
N ASN A 145 -11.25 -8.04 -14.26
CA ASN A 145 -11.79 -8.81 -13.14
C ASN A 145 -11.36 -8.28 -11.76
N TRP A 146 -10.85 -7.04 -11.70
CA TRP A 146 -10.40 -6.45 -10.44
C TRP A 146 -11.52 -6.38 -9.39
N LEU A 147 -12.71 -5.91 -9.78
CA LEU A 147 -13.87 -5.86 -8.87
C LEU A 147 -14.33 -7.23 -8.41
N SER A 148 -14.27 -8.24 -9.27
CA SER A 148 -14.57 -9.63 -8.87
C SER A 148 -13.59 -10.15 -7.82
N ASN A 149 -12.32 -9.75 -7.90
CA ASN A 149 -11.32 -10.09 -6.89
C ASN A 149 -11.54 -9.34 -5.57
N VAL A 150 -11.94 -8.07 -5.64
CA VAL A 150 -12.37 -7.29 -4.47
C VAL A 150 -13.54 -7.99 -3.78
N ALA A 151 -14.57 -8.37 -4.54
CA ALA A 151 -15.74 -9.09 -4.02
C ALA A 151 -15.34 -10.39 -3.32
N SER A 152 -14.55 -11.25 -4.00
CA SER A 152 -14.08 -12.52 -3.43
C SER A 152 -13.28 -12.34 -2.14
N ALA A 153 -12.58 -11.20 -1.98
CA ALA A 153 -11.86 -10.91 -0.75
C ALA A 153 -12.82 -10.52 0.38
N PHE A 154 -13.89 -9.78 0.08
CA PHE A 154 -14.95 -9.47 1.04
C PHE A 154 -15.81 -10.68 1.42
N ASP A 155 -16.00 -11.64 0.50
CA ASP A 155 -16.81 -12.84 0.75
C ASP A 155 -16.23 -13.79 1.81
N ARG A 156 -14.98 -13.56 2.23
CA ARG A 156 -14.39 -14.30 3.36
C ARG A 156 -15.10 -13.88 4.64
N LYS A 157 -15.51 -14.89 5.42
CA LYS A 157 -16.30 -14.69 6.63
C LYS A 157 -15.63 -13.70 7.59
N GLY A 158 -16.37 -12.67 7.99
CA GLY A 158 -15.94 -11.68 8.97
C GLY A 158 -15.02 -10.60 8.39
N THR A 159 -14.90 -10.46 7.06
CA THR A 159 -14.06 -9.45 6.44
C THR A 159 -14.75 -8.09 6.43
N ASP A 160 -14.16 -7.12 7.12
CA ASP A 160 -14.55 -5.71 7.06
C ASP A 160 -13.58 -4.89 6.20
N MET A 161 -12.34 -5.34 6.05
CA MET A 161 -11.31 -4.61 5.32
C MET A 161 -10.58 -5.52 4.34
N VAL A 162 -10.25 -4.98 3.16
CA VAL A 162 -9.56 -5.69 2.09
C VAL A 162 -8.32 -4.92 1.67
N LEU A 163 -7.16 -5.59 1.73
CA LEU A 163 -5.89 -5.05 1.26
C LEU A 163 -5.58 -5.55 -0.14
N GLY A 164 -5.42 -4.62 -1.07
CA GLY A 164 -4.97 -4.88 -2.42
C GLY A 164 -3.51 -4.49 -2.61
N TYR A 165 -2.91 -5.02 -3.65
CA TYR A 165 -1.52 -4.80 -4.00
C TYR A 165 -1.38 -3.72 -5.08
N ASN A 166 -0.36 -2.86 -4.92
CA ASN A 166 -0.06 -1.79 -5.85
C ASN A 166 1.29 -2.00 -6.52
N PHE A 167 1.34 -1.81 -7.83
CA PHE A 167 2.57 -1.73 -8.59
C PHE A 167 2.83 -0.31 -9.03
N TYR A 168 4.05 0.16 -8.82
CA TYR A 168 4.49 1.40 -9.44
C TYR A 168 5.07 1.11 -10.81
N LYS A 169 4.61 1.85 -11.81
CA LYS A 169 5.13 1.75 -13.17
C LYS A 169 6.61 2.13 -13.17
N LYS A 170 7.41 1.37 -13.90
CA LYS A 170 8.80 1.74 -14.16
C LYS A 170 8.81 3.00 -15.03
N GLY A 171 9.38 4.08 -14.51
CA GLY A 171 9.65 5.27 -15.29
C GLY A 171 10.94 5.17 -16.09
N GLN A 172 11.34 6.26 -16.71
CA GLN A 172 12.53 6.30 -17.58
C GLN A 172 13.84 6.40 -16.80
N ARG A 173 13.82 6.87 -15.56
CA ARG A 173 15.02 7.09 -14.75
C ARG A 173 15.30 5.93 -13.80
N ALA A 174 16.59 5.73 -13.46
CA ALA A 174 17.00 4.70 -12.50
C ALA A 174 16.31 4.82 -11.14
N VAL A 175 16.10 6.05 -10.65
CA VAL A 175 15.36 6.34 -9.40
C VAL A 175 13.97 5.72 -9.40
N SER A 176 13.25 5.75 -10.52
CA SER A 176 11.93 5.15 -10.63
C SER A 176 11.95 3.64 -10.43
N SER A 177 12.98 2.98 -10.96
CA SER A 177 13.15 1.53 -10.77
C SER A 177 13.44 1.18 -9.31
N PHE A 178 14.30 1.97 -8.65
CA PHE A 178 14.60 1.79 -7.22
C PHE A 178 13.37 1.99 -6.35
N PHE A 179 12.60 3.05 -6.60
CA PHE A 179 11.38 3.32 -5.87
C PHE A 179 10.36 2.20 -6.04
N ALA A 180 10.08 1.80 -7.27
CA ALA A 180 9.11 0.75 -7.54
C ALA A 180 9.53 -0.60 -6.91
N ALA A 181 10.82 -0.92 -6.91
CA ALA A 181 11.34 -2.14 -6.29
C ALA A 181 11.25 -2.10 -4.74
N SER A 182 11.63 -0.98 -4.12
CA SER A 182 11.51 -0.78 -2.67
C SER A 182 10.05 -0.81 -2.21
N SER A 183 9.17 -0.12 -2.93
CA SER A 183 7.72 -0.13 -2.66
C SER A 183 7.12 -1.54 -2.78
N PHE A 184 7.57 -2.32 -3.79
CA PHE A 184 7.15 -3.72 -3.96
C PHE A 184 7.49 -4.57 -2.73
N LEU A 185 8.72 -4.48 -2.22
CA LEU A 185 9.15 -5.25 -1.06
C LEU A 185 8.38 -4.84 0.20
N PHE A 186 8.20 -3.53 0.40
CA PHE A 186 7.47 -3.01 1.54
C PHE A 186 5.98 -3.43 1.53
N SER A 187 5.33 -3.37 0.37
CA SER A 187 3.95 -3.84 0.23
C SER A 187 3.84 -5.36 0.42
N SER A 188 4.84 -6.13 -0.06
CA SER A 188 4.89 -7.59 0.16
C SER A 188 5.01 -7.92 1.65
N ASP A 189 5.81 -7.15 2.39
CA ASP A 189 5.96 -7.25 3.83
C ASP A 189 4.64 -6.93 4.56
N ALA A 190 4.02 -5.79 4.25
CA ALA A 190 2.75 -5.39 4.84
C ALA A 190 1.65 -6.45 4.63
N MET A 191 1.59 -7.03 3.43
CA MET A 191 0.65 -8.12 3.13
C MET A 191 0.97 -9.43 3.88
N ALA A 192 2.25 -9.76 4.04
CA ALA A 192 2.65 -10.95 4.79
C ALA A 192 2.19 -10.87 6.25
N TRP A 193 2.36 -9.71 6.88
CA TRP A 193 1.88 -9.45 8.23
C TRP A 193 0.35 -9.45 8.32
N ALA A 194 -0.33 -8.83 7.34
CA ALA A 194 -1.79 -8.82 7.32
C ALA A 194 -2.38 -10.23 7.21
N ARG A 195 -1.73 -11.15 6.49
CA ARG A 195 -2.18 -12.54 6.36
C ARG A 195 -2.14 -13.35 7.65
N ILE A 196 -1.30 -12.98 8.58
CA ILE A 196 -1.26 -13.62 9.92
C ILE A 196 -2.08 -12.84 10.95
N GLY A 197 -2.96 -11.93 10.50
CA GLY A 197 -3.82 -11.15 11.38
C GLY A 197 -3.14 -9.96 12.08
N LEU A 198 -1.98 -9.53 11.60
CA LEU A 198 -1.20 -8.45 12.20
C LEU A 198 -0.93 -7.31 11.20
N PRO A 199 -1.96 -6.74 10.56
CA PRO A 199 -1.76 -5.68 9.59
C PRO A 199 -1.13 -4.44 10.24
N PHE A 200 -0.28 -3.74 9.49
CA PHE A 200 0.31 -2.49 9.94
C PHE A 200 0.24 -1.36 8.90
N LYS A 201 0.00 -1.71 7.64
CA LYS A 201 -0.08 -0.74 6.55
C LYS A 201 -1.09 -1.17 5.48
N GLY A 202 -1.82 -0.19 4.97
CA GLY A 202 -2.66 -0.30 3.79
C GLY A 202 -2.30 0.75 2.75
N GLU A 203 -2.55 0.43 1.49
CA GLU A 203 -2.33 1.36 0.39
C GLU A 203 -3.68 1.96 -0.03
N GLY A 204 -3.88 3.24 0.22
CA GLY A 204 -5.12 3.95 -0.10
C GLY A 204 -5.50 3.98 -1.58
N SER A 205 -4.66 3.46 -2.45
CA SER A 205 -4.92 3.29 -3.89
C SER A 205 -5.51 1.92 -4.26
N ASN A 206 -5.65 0.99 -3.31
CA ASN A 206 -6.30 -0.31 -3.51
C ASN A 206 -6.73 -0.89 -2.15
N PHE A 207 -7.62 -0.21 -1.47
CA PHE A 207 -8.05 -0.54 -0.12
C PHE A 207 -9.57 -0.60 -0.03
N GLY A 208 -10.09 -1.74 0.38
CA GLY A 208 -11.52 -1.94 0.59
C GLY A 208 -11.90 -1.91 2.07
N PHE A 209 -13.12 -1.46 2.36
CA PHE A 209 -13.71 -1.52 3.68
C PHE A 209 -15.24 -1.50 3.62
N THR A 210 -15.90 -1.93 4.71
CA THR A 210 -17.35 -1.87 4.80
C THR A 210 -17.82 -0.50 5.27
N ARG A 211 -18.94 -0.03 4.71
CA ARG A 211 -19.56 1.24 5.08
C ARG A 211 -20.01 1.23 6.54
N THR A 212 -20.53 0.12 7.00
CA THR A 212 -20.95 -0.09 8.40
C THR A 212 -19.77 0.07 9.35
N MET A 213 -18.62 -0.58 9.10
CA MET A 213 -17.40 -0.42 9.91
C MET A 213 -16.95 1.05 9.95
N PHE A 214 -16.98 1.73 8.80
CA PHE A 214 -16.54 3.13 8.71
C PHE A 214 -17.38 4.06 9.60
N PHE A 215 -18.69 3.93 9.56
CA PHE A 215 -19.58 4.81 10.34
C PHE A 215 -19.69 4.41 11.81
N SER A 216 -19.71 3.13 12.13
CA SER A 216 -19.74 2.65 13.52
C SER A 216 -18.49 3.05 14.29
N GLY A 217 -17.35 3.09 13.58
CA GLY A 217 -16.07 3.48 14.13
C GLY A 217 -15.75 4.99 14.08
N SER A 218 -16.68 5.86 13.68
CA SER A 218 -16.47 7.30 13.49
C SER A 218 -15.53 7.69 12.34
N GLY A 219 -15.20 6.77 11.44
CA GLY A 219 -14.38 7.01 10.25
C GLY A 219 -13.03 7.64 10.56
N TYR A 220 -12.76 8.82 9.99
CA TYR A 220 -11.49 9.53 10.16
C TYR A 220 -11.51 10.61 11.25
N MET A 221 -12.55 10.74 12.06
CA MET A 221 -12.71 11.87 13.00
C MET A 221 -11.50 12.09 13.89
N ASN A 222 -10.90 11.02 14.41
CA ASN A 222 -9.73 11.08 15.28
C ASN A 222 -8.43 11.49 14.55
N ASN A 223 -8.40 11.32 13.24
CA ASN A 223 -7.17 11.42 12.42
C ASN A 223 -7.28 12.45 11.28
N MET A 224 -8.31 13.30 11.27
CA MET A 224 -8.57 14.29 10.21
C MET A 224 -7.42 15.30 10.03
N ARG A 225 -6.70 15.63 11.11
CA ARG A 225 -5.59 16.60 11.09
C ARG A 225 -4.33 16.07 10.38
N ILE A 226 -4.24 14.77 10.14
CA ILE A 226 -3.09 14.15 9.50
C ILE A 226 -3.37 14.05 8.01
N PRO A 227 -2.51 14.57 7.13
CA PRO A 227 -2.82 14.70 5.69
C PRO A 227 -2.80 13.40 4.90
N ALA A 228 -2.21 12.33 5.43
CA ALA A 228 -2.03 11.03 4.77
C ALA A 228 -2.54 9.87 5.65
N GLY A 229 -2.43 8.63 5.17
CA GLY A 229 -2.69 7.41 5.94
C GLY A 229 -4.17 7.03 5.97
N GLU A 230 -4.92 7.23 4.90
CA GLU A 230 -6.36 6.92 4.85
C GLU A 230 -6.62 5.43 5.14
N ALA A 231 -5.84 4.53 4.56
CA ALA A 231 -5.94 3.09 4.82
C ALA A 231 -5.31 2.70 6.15
N ASP A 232 -4.17 3.31 6.50
CA ASP A 232 -3.39 2.98 7.70
C ASP A 232 -4.20 3.22 8.99
N PHE A 233 -4.92 4.34 9.05
CA PHE A 233 -5.72 4.67 10.24
C PHE A 233 -6.95 3.78 10.38
N LEU A 234 -7.61 3.43 9.27
CA LEU A 234 -8.72 2.48 9.33
C LEU A 234 -8.22 1.10 9.80
N LEU A 235 -7.08 0.64 9.29
CA LEU A 235 -6.46 -0.60 9.76
C LEU A 235 -6.05 -0.52 11.24
N GLY A 236 -5.37 0.55 11.63
CA GLY A 236 -4.86 0.71 12.99
C GLY A 236 -5.96 0.88 14.06
N ASP A 237 -7.09 1.48 13.68
CA ASP A 237 -8.18 1.77 14.60
C ASP A 237 -9.21 0.63 14.66
N TYR A 238 -9.48 -0.07 13.53
CA TYR A 238 -10.61 -1.00 13.40
C TYR A 238 -10.21 -2.45 13.09
N SER A 239 -8.93 -2.77 12.88
CA SER A 239 -8.50 -4.16 12.72
C SER A 239 -8.46 -4.88 14.06
N ASP A 240 -9.13 -6.02 14.13
CA ASP A 240 -9.04 -6.98 15.24
C ASP A 240 -8.13 -8.18 14.94
N GLY A 241 -7.50 -8.19 13.76
CA GLY A 241 -6.63 -9.25 13.29
C GLY A 241 -7.35 -10.36 12.51
N THR A 242 -8.67 -10.46 12.57
CA THR A 242 -9.48 -11.48 11.87
C THR A 242 -10.33 -10.90 10.75
N ASN A 243 -10.63 -9.59 10.83
CA ASN A 243 -11.51 -8.88 9.92
C ASN A 243 -10.79 -8.26 8.69
N VAL A 244 -9.53 -8.62 8.45
CA VAL A 244 -8.73 -8.14 7.31
C VAL A 244 -8.44 -9.26 6.34
N SER A 245 -8.82 -9.07 5.08
CA SER A 245 -8.54 -9.98 3.98
C SER A 245 -7.50 -9.38 3.02
N VAL A 246 -6.69 -10.23 2.40
CA VAL A 246 -5.66 -9.81 1.44
C VAL A 246 -5.98 -10.34 0.05
N MET A 247 -6.05 -9.46 -0.94
CA MET A 247 -6.12 -9.84 -2.35
C MET A 247 -4.73 -10.28 -2.83
N ALA A 248 -4.57 -11.58 -3.05
CA ALA A 248 -3.27 -12.16 -3.43
C ALA A 248 -3.18 -12.52 -4.92
N SER A 249 -4.25 -12.29 -5.67
CA SER A 249 -4.26 -12.50 -7.10
C SER A 249 -3.79 -11.27 -7.86
N ARG A 250 -3.07 -11.51 -8.96
CA ARG A 250 -2.68 -10.43 -9.88
C ARG A 250 -3.87 -9.70 -10.48
N GLN A 251 -4.99 -10.36 -10.64
CA GLN A 251 -6.20 -9.75 -11.18
C GLN A 251 -6.78 -8.68 -10.22
N GLY A 252 -6.51 -8.81 -8.91
CA GLY A 252 -6.89 -7.82 -7.89
C GLY A 252 -5.90 -6.67 -7.72
N PHE A 253 -4.83 -6.60 -8.55
CA PHE A 253 -3.79 -5.59 -8.40
C PHE A 253 -4.08 -4.33 -9.22
N VAL A 254 -3.51 -3.21 -8.77
CA VAL A 254 -3.56 -1.94 -9.51
C VAL A 254 -2.16 -1.45 -9.84
N GLN A 255 -2.03 -0.72 -10.95
CA GLN A 255 -0.80 -0.08 -11.37
C GLN A 255 -0.87 1.41 -11.09
N CYS A 256 0.00 1.89 -10.23
CA CYS A 256 0.19 3.31 -9.94
C CYS A 256 1.15 3.97 -10.93
N GLY A 257 1.07 5.30 -11.07
CA GLY A 257 1.97 6.08 -11.89
C GLY A 257 3.45 5.92 -11.51
N SER A 258 4.37 6.30 -12.40
CA SER A 258 5.80 6.28 -12.09
C SER A 258 6.20 7.45 -11.19
N VAL A 259 7.24 7.22 -10.38
CA VAL A 259 7.93 8.25 -9.60
C VAL A 259 9.29 8.47 -10.26
N ASP A 260 9.46 9.54 -11.00
CA ASP A 260 10.61 9.74 -11.88
C ASP A 260 11.70 10.65 -11.32
N THR A 261 11.42 11.36 -10.22
CA THR A 261 12.38 12.28 -9.60
C THR A 261 12.59 11.97 -8.13
N ILE A 262 13.79 12.28 -7.61
CA ILE A 262 14.11 12.15 -6.19
C ILE A 262 13.15 13.01 -5.34
N ARG A 263 12.76 14.19 -5.82
CA ARG A 263 11.82 15.06 -5.12
C ARG A 263 10.44 14.40 -4.97
N GLN A 264 9.88 13.85 -6.06
CA GLN A 264 8.60 13.12 -6.00
C GLN A 264 8.68 11.92 -5.04
N TRP A 265 9.82 11.21 -5.07
CA TRP A 265 10.06 10.10 -4.14
C TRP A 265 10.11 10.57 -2.68
N LEU A 266 10.83 11.65 -2.38
CA LEU A 266 10.91 12.22 -1.04
C LEU A 266 9.54 12.72 -0.55
N ASP A 267 8.80 13.46 -1.40
CA ASP A 267 7.46 13.97 -1.07
C ASP A 267 6.51 12.81 -0.72
N LYS A 268 6.56 11.72 -1.51
CA LYS A 268 5.76 10.53 -1.24
C LYS A 268 6.21 9.81 0.02
N ALA A 269 7.50 9.59 0.21
CA ALA A 269 8.03 8.93 1.39
C ALA A 269 7.73 9.71 2.67
N ILE A 270 7.87 11.05 2.67
CA ILE A 270 7.48 11.91 3.80
C ILE A 270 5.98 11.77 4.08
N SER A 271 5.15 11.73 3.04
CA SER A 271 3.70 11.53 3.20
C SER A 271 3.38 10.16 3.80
N ASP A 272 4.00 9.10 3.29
CA ASP A 272 3.79 7.73 3.76
C ASP A 272 4.25 7.55 5.22
N TYR A 273 5.37 8.17 5.62
CA TYR A 273 5.88 8.10 6.99
C TYR A 273 5.19 9.07 7.96
N ALA A 274 4.47 10.07 7.47
CA ALA A 274 3.77 11.02 8.33
C ALA A 274 2.68 10.35 9.19
N SER A 275 2.07 9.27 8.69
CA SER A 275 1.11 8.47 9.44
C SER A 275 1.73 7.67 10.58
N PHE A 276 3.02 7.29 10.48
CA PHE A 276 3.70 6.43 11.48
C PHE A 276 3.76 7.05 12.88
N ARG A 277 3.82 8.39 12.97
CA ARG A 277 3.82 9.10 14.27
C ARG A 277 2.58 8.85 15.11
N CYS A 278 1.51 8.47 14.46
CA CYS A 278 0.20 8.28 15.07
C CYS A 278 -0.16 6.82 15.25
N TYR A 279 0.73 5.91 14.86
CA TYR A 279 0.50 4.49 15.05
C TYR A 279 0.55 4.12 16.52
N LYS A 280 -0.32 3.21 16.93
CA LYS A 280 -0.23 2.54 18.22
C LYS A 280 1.12 1.81 18.31
N PHE A 281 1.74 1.79 19.48
CA PHE A 281 3.08 1.21 19.67
C PHE A 281 3.27 -0.18 19.05
N PRO A 282 2.34 -1.15 19.19
CA PRO A 282 2.49 -2.47 18.57
C PRO A 282 2.49 -2.44 17.03
N VAL A 283 1.73 -1.50 16.43
CA VAL A 283 1.68 -1.30 14.97
C VAL A 283 2.97 -0.68 14.48
N MET A 284 3.48 0.32 15.19
CA MET A 284 4.77 0.96 14.90
C MET A 284 5.92 -0.06 14.99
N LEU A 285 5.91 -0.92 16.02
CA LEU A 285 6.94 -1.95 16.19
C LEU A 285 6.96 -2.92 14.99
N ARG A 286 5.81 -3.36 14.49
CA ARG A 286 5.71 -4.21 13.29
C ARG A 286 6.26 -3.51 12.04
N ALA A 287 5.86 -2.26 11.83
CA ALA A 287 6.34 -1.48 10.70
C ALA A 287 7.86 -1.26 10.70
N LEU A 288 8.47 -1.18 11.89
CA LEU A 288 9.91 -0.95 12.06
C LEU A 288 10.71 -2.25 12.24
N ALA A 289 10.08 -3.39 12.51
CA ALA A 289 10.78 -4.63 12.83
C ALA A 289 11.81 -5.00 11.74
N MET A 290 11.39 -5.00 10.49
CA MET A 290 12.26 -5.35 9.36
C MET A 290 13.37 -4.34 9.09
N PRO A 291 13.10 -3.02 8.97
CA PRO A 291 14.16 -2.03 8.84
C PRO A 291 15.18 -2.07 9.97
N LEU A 292 14.74 -2.17 11.22
CA LEU A 292 15.64 -2.24 12.39
C LEU A 292 16.49 -3.51 12.37
N LEU A 293 15.91 -4.66 12.04
CA LEU A 293 16.64 -5.93 11.95
C LEU A 293 17.72 -5.87 10.87
N LYS A 294 17.43 -5.26 9.73
CA LYS A 294 18.41 -5.05 8.63
C LYS A 294 19.54 -4.11 9.06
N VAL A 295 19.21 -2.97 9.71
CA VAL A 295 20.22 -2.03 10.22
C VAL A 295 21.14 -2.75 11.20
N LEU A 296 20.58 -3.47 12.16
CA LEU A 296 21.33 -4.20 13.16
C LEU A 296 22.25 -5.26 12.52
N PHE A 297 21.71 -6.00 11.53
CA PHE A 297 22.50 -6.96 10.76
C PHE A 297 23.70 -6.30 10.07
N ILE A 298 23.51 -5.18 9.38
CA ILE A 298 24.59 -4.49 8.67
C ILE A 298 25.65 -3.97 9.65
N VAL A 299 25.24 -3.34 10.74
CA VAL A 299 26.16 -2.80 11.75
C VAL A 299 27.00 -3.94 12.36
N LEU A 300 26.36 -5.05 12.74
CA LEU A 300 27.06 -6.19 13.29
C LEU A 300 27.95 -6.90 12.25
N ALA A 301 27.50 -7.01 11.00
CA ALA A 301 28.31 -7.57 9.91
C ALA A 301 29.60 -6.76 9.67
N ILE A 302 29.52 -5.43 9.71
CA ILE A 302 30.71 -4.57 9.60
C ILE A 302 31.62 -4.76 10.82
N ALA A 303 31.08 -4.72 12.03
CA ALA A 303 31.85 -4.88 13.26
C ALA A 303 32.54 -6.26 13.33
N CYS A 304 31.81 -7.35 13.01
CA CYS A 304 32.36 -8.69 12.96
C CYS A 304 33.35 -8.86 11.78
N GLY A 305 33.11 -8.20 10.65
CA GLY A 305 33.98 -8.25 9.49
C GLY A 305 35.38 -7.73 9.78
N VAL A 306 35.53 -6.71 10.60
CA VAL A 306 36.84 -6.18 11.03
C VAL A 306 37.61 -7.23 11.86
N ILE A 307 36.91 -8.06 12.64
CA ILE A 307 37.51 -8.99 13.61
C ILE A 307 37.67 -10.38 12.99
N TYR A 308 36.68 -10.85 12.26
CA TYR A 308 36.53 -12.25 11.81
C TYR A 308 36.62 -12.47 10.32
N CYS A 309 37.14 -11.49 9.52
CA CYS A 309 37.17 -11.59 8.06
C CYS A 309 37.93 -12.82 7.54
N SER A 310 38.93 -13.31 8.27
CA SER A 310 39.71 -14.52 7.92
C SER A 310 39.04 -15.82 8.36
N TRP A 311 37.95 -15.77 9.09
CA TRP A 311 37.26 -16.93 9.62
C TRP A 311 36.03 -17.31 8.78
N TRP A 312 36.06 -18.48 8.15
CA TRP A 312 35.03 -18.88 7.20
C TRP A 312 33.58 -18.89 7.74
N PRO A 313 33.29 -19.21 9.04
CA PRO A 313 31.91 -19.18 9.55
C PRO A 313 31.29 -17.77 9.50
N PHE A 314 32.09 -16.71 9.62
CA PHE A 314 31.59 -15.34 9.47
C PHE A 314 30.95 -15.13 8.08
N TRP A 315 31.57 -15.62 7.04
CA TRP A 315 31.06 -15.50 5.67
C TRP A 315 29.76 -16.30 5.46
N VAL A 316 29.66 -17.49 6.06
CA VAL A 316 28.43 -18.31 5.99
C VAL A 316 27.28 -17.61 6.70
N VAL A 317 27.49 -17.12 7.93
CA VAL A 317 26.49 -16.40 8.69
C VAL A 317 26.01 -15.13 7.99
N THR A 318 26.91 -14.45 7.25
CA THR A 318 26.58 -13.28 6.46
C THR A 318 25.83 -13.64 5.16
N ALA A 319 26.28 -14.69 4.46
CA ALA A 319 25.76 -15.06 3.15
C ALA A 319 24.34 -15.65 3.21
N VAL A 320 24.00 -16.39 4.25
CA VAL A 320 22.70 -17.08 4.37
C VAL A 320 21.52 -16.10 4.32
N PRO A 321 21.41 -15.06 5.17
CA PRO A 321 20.28 -14.12 5.09
C PRO A 321 20.31 -13.31 3.78
N MET A 322 21.48 -13.02 3.21
CA MET A 322 21.57 -12.35 1.91
C MET A 322 21.01 -13.23 0.79
N ALA A 323 21.39 -14.52 0.73
CA ALA A 323 20.87 -15.47 -0.24
C ALA A 323 19.34 -15.64 -0.11
N LEU A 324 18.85 -15.75 1.13
CA LEU A 324 17.42 -15.84 1.40
C LEU A 324 16.66 -14.55 1.04
N SER A 325 17.26 -13.39 1.19
CA SER A 325 16.68 -12.13 0.73
C SER A 325 16.50 -12.12 -0.78
N PHE A 326 17.53 -12.54 -1.55
CA PHE A 326 17.42 -12.67 -3.00
C PHE A 326 16.36 -13.70 -3.39
N ALA A 327 16.32 -14.85 -2.72
CA ALA A 327 15.31 -15.87 -2.96
C ALA A 327 13.89 -15.33 -2.68
N ALA A 328 13.71 -14.59 -1.59
CA ALA A 328 12.42 -13.96 -1.25
C ALA A 328 11.97 -12.97 -2.32
N GLY A 329 12.84 -12.05 -2.73
CA GLY A 329 12.52 -11.10 -3.80
C GLY A 329 12.21 -11.78 -5.13
N PHE A 330 12.97 -12.80 -5.50
CA PHE A 330 12.73 -13.58 -6.72
C PHE A 330 11.39 -14.33 -6.65
N VAL A 331 11.13 -15.03 -5.54
CA VAL A 331 9.89 -15.79 -5.34
C VAL A 331 8.67 -14.84 -5.29
N CYS A 332 8.75 -13.73 -4.57
CA CYS A 332 7.68 -12.74 -4.54
C CYS A 332 7.43 -12.14 -5.92
N SER A 333 8.50 -11.75 -6.65
CA SER A 333 8.34 -11.19 -8.00
C SER A 333 7.77 -12.20 -8.99
N ALA A 334 8.14 -13.48 -8.90
CA ALA A 334 7.59 -14.54 -9.74
C ALA A 334 6.12 -14.81 -9.43
N ARG A 335 5.74 -14.90 -8.15
CA ARG A 335 4.36 -15.15 -7.70
C ARG A 335 3.41 -14.04 -8.12
N PHE A 336 3.82 -12.83 -7.95
CA PHE A 336 3.04 -11.66 -8.34
C PHE A 336 3.20 -11.32 -9.84
N ARG A 337 3.94 -12.15 -10.61
CA ARG A 337 4.31 -11.88 -12.01
C ARG A 337 4.81 -10.44 -12.20
N ALA A 338 5.49 -9.93 -11.20
CA ALA A 338 6.19 -8.68 -11.29
C ALA A 338 7.35 -8.78 -12.29
N THR A 339 7.77 -7.67 -12.83
CA THR A 339 8.87 -7.67 -13.81
C THR A 339 10.17 -8.13 -13.15
N ARG A 340 11.01 -8.89 -13.88
CA ARG A 340 12.27 -9.48 -13.35
C ARG A 340 13.20 -8.47 -12.67
N TRP A 341 13.16 -7.21 -13.09
CA TRP A 341 13.97 -6.16 -12.46
C TRP A 341 13.52 -5.83 -11.02
N MET A 342 12.30 -6.16 -10.60
CA MET A 342 11.86 -6.01 -9.22
C MET A 342 12.60 -6.95 -8.26
N ALA A 343 13.15 -8.06 -8.75
CA ALA A 343 14.03 -8.91 -7.96
C ALA A 343 15.31 -8.20 -7.52
N SER A 344 15.81 -7.23 -8.31
CA SER A 344 16.95 -6.39 -7.92
C SER A 344 16.61 -5.38 -6.81
N GLY A 345 15.34 -5.23 -6.46
CA GLY A 345 14.88 -4.37 -5.38
C GLY A 345 15.47 -4.68 -4.02
N ILE A 346 15.96 -5.91 -3.82
CA ILE A 346 16.65 -6.30 -2.58
C ILE A 346 17.95 -5.53 -2.41
N LEU A 347 18.73 -5.40 -3.48
CA LEU A 347 19.93 -4.55 -3.45
C LEU A 347 19.54 -3.09 -3.25
N ALA A 348 18.47 -2.66 -3.94
CA ALA A 348 17.92 -1.33 -3.76
C ALA A 348 17.49 -1.07 -2.31
N ASP A 349 16.82 -2.02 -1.65
CA ASP A 349 16.35 -1.91 -0.29
C ASP A 349 17.52 -1.84 0.71
N MET A 350 18.58 -2.60 0.53
CA MET A 350 19.79 -2.49 1.35
C MET A 350 20.53 -1.16 1.13
N VAL A 351 20.64 -0.70 -0.11
CA VAL A 351 21.29 0.59 -0.43
C VAL A 351 20.45 1.77 0.06
N LEU A 352 19.12 1.68 -0.05
CA LEU A 352 18.20 2.72 0.38
C LEU A 352 17.92 2.71 1.90
N LEU A 353 18.35 1.68 2.62
CA LEU A 353 18.09 1.58 4.05
C LEU A 353 18.55 2.82 4.85
N PRO A 354 19.79 3.35 4.69
CA PRO A 354 20.21 4.58 5.35
C PRO A 354 19.39 5.80 4.89
N VAL A 355 19.04 5.83 3.60
CA VAL A 355 18.26 6.94 3.03
C VAL A 355 16.81 6.87 3.56
N ASN A 356 16.20 5.70 3.60
CA ASN A 356 14.86 5.50 4.19
C ASN A 356 14.86 5.84 5.68
N ALA A 357 15.91 5.50 6.43
CA ALA A 357 16.05 5.90 7.83
C ALA A 357 16.15 7.43 7.98
N ALA A 358 16.93 8.09 7.14
CA ALA A 358 17.05 9.56 7.14
C ALA A 358 15.72 10.24 6.76
N VAL A 359 15.00 9.70 5.78
CA VAL A 359 13.67 10.19 5.36
C VAL A 359 12.66 9.97 6.48
N TRP A 360 12.67 8.81 7.15
CA TRP A 360 11.82 8.54 8.30
C TRP A 360 12.07 9.52 9.44
N LEU A 361 13.34 9.75 9.79
CA LEU A 361 13.70 10.76 10.79
C LEU A 361 13.23 12.16 10.36
N SER A 362 13.42 12.52 9.09
CA SER A 362 12.95 13.80 8.56
C SER A 362 11.43 13.94 8.66
N ALA A 363 10.69 12.86 8.35
CA ALA A 363 9.22 12.86 8.41
C ALA A 363 8.69 12.99 9.85
N MET A 364 9.46 12.61 10.86
CA MET A 364 9.09 12.84 12.27
C MET A 364 9.03 14.32 12.62
N PHE A 365 9.83 15.16 11.94
CA PHE A 365 9.92 16.61 12.21
C PHE A 365 9.27 17.43 11.09
N ALA A 366 9.12 16.88 9.90
CA ALA A 366 8.49 17.58 8.78
C ALA A 366 6.97 17.70 8.99
N ILE A 367 6.44 18.89 8.71
CA ILE A 367 5.01 19.07 8.53
C ILE A 367 4.71 18.61 7.10
N PRO A 368 3.89 17.57 6.90
CA PRO A 368 3.53 17.13 5.55
C PRO A 368 2.97 18.30 4.76
N GLY A 369 3.44 18.46 3.52
CA GLY A 369 2.95 19.51 2.63
C GLY A 369 1.43 19.42 2.46
N LYS A 370 0.79 20.55 2.14
CA LYS A 370 -0.63 20.56 1.79
C LYS A 370 -0.85 19.62 0.61
N TRP A 371 -1.91 18.83 0.67
CA TRP A 371 -2.33 18.01 -0.45
C TRP A 371 -2.61 18.91 -1.66
N LYS A 372 -1.89 18.63 -2.76
CA LYS A 372 -1.95 19.39 -4.02
C LYS A 372 -2.82 18.66 -5.01
#